data_eef27734fffc4e8ea3bd80c754538802
#
_entry.id   eef27734fffc4e8ea3bd80c754538802
#
_cell.length_a   1.000
_cell.length_b   1.000
_cell.length_c   1.000
_cell.angle_alpha   90.00
_cell.angle_beta   90.00
_cell.angle_gamma   90.00
#
_symmetry.space_group_name_H-M   'P 1'
#
loop_
_entity.id
_entity.type
_entity.pdbx_description
1 polymer ?
#
loop_
_entity_poly.entity_id
_entity_poly.type
_entity_poly.pdbx_seq_one_letter_code
_entity_poly.pdbx_strand_id
1 'polypeptide(L)'
;MATIYYEKDTDPGVLSDQKIAILGFGSQGHAHAENLQDSGFDVRVGLRPGSSSRAKAEEAGLRVLDTADAVAEADVVMCLLPDTSHGAVYASDIAPNLKDGDMLMFAHGFSIHFGTVVPPAGVDVTMIAPKGPGHLVRRTYEQGIGTPALVAVQQDATGKALQRALAYGNGIGGARAGIIETTFKEETETDLFGEQTVLCGGISELIRNGFETLVAAGYQPEIAYFECLHELKLIIDLIYEGGLSWMRYSVSDTAEWGDYQSGPRVVDAQARAHMEQVLSEIQDGSFAKKWIAEADAGFPELLRLRKQAQTSQLEQVGRQLRQMMPWLESEEKVPS
;
A
#
# COMPACT_ATOMS: atom_id res chain seq x y z
N MET A 1 -14.59 15.62 13.06
CA MET A 1 -14.15 14.20 12.97
C MET A 1 -14.46 13.76 11.56
N ALA A 2 -13.62 12.90 10.98
CA ALA A 2 -13.88 12.34 9.65
C ALA A 2 -15.16 11.49 9.66
N THR A 3 -15.85 11.40 8.53
CA THR A 3 -16.96 10.46 8.33
C THR A 3 -16.40 9.05 8.21
N ILE A 4 -16.99 8.09 8.92
CA ILE A 4 -16.60 6.68 8.88
C ILE A 4 -17.82 5.84 8.54
N TYR A 5 -17.68 4.99 7.52
CA TYR A 5 -18.71 4.09 7.05
C TYR A 5 -18.39 2.64 7.48
N TYR A 6 -19.39 1.93 7.96
CA TYR A 6 -19.34 0.51 8.32
C TYR A 6 -20.28 -0.30 7.42
N GLU A 7 -20.32 -1.63 7.56
CA GLU A 7 -21.19 -2.50 6.76
C GLU A 7 -22.65 -2.03 6.70
N LYS A 8 -23.20 -1.54 7.82
CA LYS A 8 -24.57 -1.01 7.90
C LYS A 8 -24.81 0.26 7.08
N ASP A 9 -23.75 0.96 6.70
CA ASP A 9 -23.78 2.23 5.95
C ASP A 9 -23.51 1.99 4.45
N THR A 10 -23.34 0.74 4.03
CA THR A 10 -23.02 0.33 2.66
C THR A 10 -24.09 -0.61 2.10
N ASP A 11 -24.27 -0.58 0.79
CA ASP A 11 -25.18 -1.48 0.08
C ASP A 11 -24.42 -2.22 -1.05
N PRO A 12 -23.94 -3.46 -0.83
CA PRO A 12 -23.29 -4.26 -1.87
C PRO A 12 -24.17 -4.48 -3.11
N GLY A 13 -25.49 -4.46 -2.96
CA GLY A 13 -26.45 -4.62 -4.05
C GLY A 13 -26.31 -3.58 -5.16
N VAL A 14 -25.70 -2.43 -4.88
CA VAL A 14 -25.43 -1.39 -5.89
C VAL A 14 -24.51 -1.89 -7.02
N LEU A 15 -23.67 -2.90 -6.75
CA LEU A 15 -22.75 -3.50 -7.72
C LEU A 15 -23.13 -4.91 -8.16
N SER A 16 -24.30 -5.46 -7.76
CA SER A 16 -24.69 -6.86 -8.00
C SER A 16 -24.72 -7.24 -9.47
N ASP A 17 -25.16 -6.33 -10.34
CA ASP A 17 -25.26 -6.56 -11.79
C ASP A 17 -24.09 -5.96 -12.57
N GLN A 18 -23.07 -5.46 -11.88
CA GLN A 18 -21.92 -4.78 -12.49
C GLN A 18 -20.72 -5.74 -12.59
N LYS A 19 -20.00 -5.60 -13.68
CA LYS A 19 -18.78 -6.34 -13.98
C LYS A 19 -17.57 -5.55 -13.48
N ILE A 20 -16.73 -6.17 -12.67
CA ILE A 20 -15.56 -5.53 -12.05
C ILE A 20 -14.29 -6.04 -12.71
N ALA A 21 -13.50 -5.15 -13.31
CA ALA A 21 -12.16 -5.43 -13.80
C ALA A 21 -11.11 -5.00 -12.77
N ILE A 22 -10.23 -5.91 -12.38
CA ILE A 22 -9.04 -5.64 -11.58
C ILE A 22 -7.83 -5.64 -12.50
N LEU A 23 -7.21 -4.47 -12.69
CA LEU A 23 -6.04 -4.34 -13.56
C LEU A 23 -4.76 -4.50 -12.73
N GLY A 24 -4.04 -5.59 -12.98
CA GLY A 24 -2.88 -6.01 -12.19
C GLY A 24 -3.22 -7.12 -11.17
N PHE A 25 -2.24 -7.98 -10.89
CA PHE A 25 -2.37 -9.07 -9.94
C PHE A 25 -1.10 -9.14 -9.07
N GLY A 26 -0.75 -8.00 -8.52
CA GLY A 26 0.32 -7.81 -7.52
C GLY A 26 -0.21 -7.91 -6.10
N SER A 27 0.45 -7.25 -5.14
CA SER A 27 0.10 -7.29 -3.72
C SER A 27 -1.36 -6.92 -3.43
N GLN A 28 -1.87 -5.80 -3.96
CA GLN A 28 -3.27 -5.42 -3.79
C GLN A 28 -4.19 -6.17 -4.76
N GLY A 29 -3.74 -6.38 -6.02
CA GLY A 29 -4.59 -6.93 -7.08
C GLY A 29 -5.14 -8.33 -6.75
N HIS A 30 -4.32 -9.23 -6.20
CA HIS A 30 -4.81 -10.55 -5.82
C HIS A 30 -5.83 -10.46 -4.67
N ALA A 31 -5.55 -9.65 -3.65
CA ALA A 31 -6.43 -9.51 -2.49
C ALA A 31 -7.80 -8.93 -2.88
N HIS A 32 -7.82 -7.86 -3.70
CA HIS A 32 -9.06 -7.26 -4.18
C HIS A 32 -9.86 -8.25 -5.04
N ALA A 33 -9.20 -8.92 -6.01
CA ALA A 33 -9.88 -9.84 -6.92
C ALA A 33 -10.50 -11.04 -6.18
N GLU A 34 -9.73 -11.67 -5.29
CA GLU A 34 -10.20 -12.84 -4.54
C GLU A 34 -11.27 -12.47 -3.51
N ASN A 35 -11.10 -11.34 -2.76
CA ASN A 35 -12.11 -10.93 -1.79
C ASN A 35 -13.44 -10.57 -2.46
N LEU A 36 -13.41 -9.87 -3.61
CA LEU A 36 -14.63 -9.57 -4.38
C LEU A 36 -15.29 -10.84 -4.93
N GLN A 37 -14.50 -11.79 -5.45
CA GLN A 37 -15.02 -13.07 -5.91
C GLN A 37 -15.70 -13.85 -4.77
N ASP A 38 -15.06 -13.93 -3.59
CA ASP A 38 -15.62 -14.56 -2.40
C ASP A 38 -16.87 -13.84 -1.88
N SER A 39 -16.97 -12.53 -2.13
CA SER A 39 -18.15 -11.72 -1.83
C SER A 39 -19.28 -11.85 -2.88
N GLY A 40 -19.07 -12.64 -3.94
CA GLY A 40 -20.08 -12.98 -4.94
C GLY A 40 -20.17 -11.99 -6.11
N PHE A 41 -19.19 -11.11 -6.31
CA PHE A 41 -19.16 -10.17 -7.46
C PHE A 41 -18.61 -10.84 -8.73
N ASP A 42 -19.03 -10.34 -9.89
CA ASP A 42 -18.54 -10.77 -11.21
C ASP A 42 -17.19 -10.10 -11.52
N VAL A 43 -16.11 -10.80 -11.19
CA VAL A 43 -14.73 -10.28 -11.27
C VAL A 43 -14.00 -10.85 -12.48
N ARG A 44 -13.22 -9.99 -13.16
CA ARG A 44 -12.19 -10.37 -14.13
C ARG A 44 -10.90 -9.66 -13.83
N VAL A 45 -9.77 -10.30 -14.15
CA VAL A 45 -8.43 -9.74 -13.97
C VAL A 45 -7.88 -9.35 -15.33
N GLY A 46 -7.50 -8.08 -15.49
CA GLY A 46 -6.85 -7.55 -16.69
C GLY A 46 -5.35 -7.57 -16.55
N LEU A 47 -4.66 -8.34 -17.41
CA LEU A 47 -3.20 -8.47 -17.41
C LEU A 47 -2.64 -8.36 -18.83
N ARG A 48 -1.46 -7.76 -18.95
CA ARG A 48 -0.77 -7.73 -20.24
C ARG A 48 -0.48 -9.15 -20.77
N PRO A 49 -0.44 -9.35 -22.10
CA PRO A 49 0.02 -10.61 -22.68
C PRO A 49 1.39 -11.01 -22.12
N GLY A 50 1.55 -12.30 -21.77
CA GLY A 50 2.82 -12.82 -21.24
C GLY A 50 3.15 -12.44 -19.78
N SER A 51 2.22 -11.84 -19.05
CA SER A 51 2.39 -11.59 -17.60
C SER A 51 2.56 -12.91 -16.83
N SER A 52 3.58 -12.99 -15.98
CA SER A 52 3.82 -14.14 -15.08
C SER A 52 2.70 -14.35 -14.05
N SER A 53 1.89 -13.32 -13.81
CA SER A 53 0.77 -13.39 -12.86
C SER A 53 -0.48 -14.06 -13.44
N ARG A 54 -0.55 -14.32 -14.78
CA ARG A 54 -1.73 -14.96 -15.40
C ARG A 54 -2.02 -16.33 -14.80
N ALA A 55 -1.02 -17.20 -14.77
CA ALA A 55 -1.18 -18.55 -14.20
C ALA A 55 -1.67 -18.51 -12.74
N LYS A 56 -1.13 -17.61 -11.92
CA LYS A 56 -1.54 -17.46 -10.52
C LYS A 56 -3.00 -17.01 -10.38
N ALA A 57 -3.45 -16.07 -11.22
CA ALA A 57 -4.83 -15.61 -11.20
C ALA A 57 -5.80 -16.70 -11.70
N GLU A 58 -5.42 -17.48 -12.72
CA GLU A 58 -6.20 -18.62 -13.22
C GLU A 58 -6.27 -19.76 -12.19
N GLU A 59 -5.17 -20.07 -11.49
CA GLU A 59 -5.13 -21.03 -10.39
C GLU A 59 -6.03 -20.63 -9.22
N ALA A 60 -6.19 -19.32 -8.96
CA ALA A 60 -7.16 -18.79 -7.99
C ALA A 60 -8.62 -18.84 -8.50
N GLY A 61 -8.87 -19.40 -9.68
CA GLY A 61 -10.21 -19.54 -10.26
C GLY A 61 -10.78 -18.24 -10.85
N LEU A 62 -9.93 -17.23 -11.08
CA LEU A 62 -10.33 -15.94 -11.65
C LEU A 62 -10.33 -15.97 -13.19
N ARG A 63 -11.27 -15.27 -13.79
CA ARG A 63 -11.28 -15.06 -15.25
C ARG A 63 -10.21 -14.03 -15.62
N VAL A 64 -9.25 -14.40 -16.47
CA VAL A 64 -8.12 -13.55 -16.88
C VAL A 64 -8.29 -13.15 -18.34
N LEU A 65 -8.17 -11.86 -18.62
CA LEU A 65 -8.26 -11.24 -19.94
C LEU A 65 -7.02 -10.36 -20.21
N ASP A 66 -6.86 -9.92 -21.44
CA ASP A 66 -5.97 -8.81 -21.73
C ASP A 66 -6.54 -7.50 -21.16
N THR A 67 -5.68 -6.55 -20.80
CA THR A 67 -6.11 -5.33 -20.08
C THR A 67 -7.23 -4.60 -20.79
N ALA A 68 -7.09 -4.37 -22.10
CA ALA A 68 -8.10 -3.67 -22.92
C ALA A 68 -9.45 -4.42 -22.95
N ASP A 69 -9.42 -5.75 -23.08
CA ASP A 69 -10.63 -6.58 -23.12
C ASP A 69 -11.34 -6.58 -21.76
N ALA A 70 -10.56 -6.63 -20.66
CA ALA A 70 -11.12 -6.56 -19.32
C ALA A 70 -11.85 -5.23 -19.07
N VAL A 71 -11.26 -4.11 -19.52
CA VAL A 71 -11.89 -2.77 -19.43
C VAL A 71 -13.15 -2.70 -20.29
N ALA A 72 -13.08 -3.18 -21.56
CA ALA A 72 -14.20 -3.11 -22.49
C ALA A 72 -15.46 -3.86 -22.01
N GLU A 73 -15.27 -4.91 -21.18
CA GLU A 73 -16.37 -5.67 -20.58
C GLU A 73 -16.90 -5.10 -19.28
N ALA A 74 -16.12 -4.28 -18.58
CA ALA A 74 -16.38 -3.86 -17.21
C ALA A 74 -17.25 -2.61 -17.12
N ASP A 75 -17.96 -2.50 -16.00
CA ASP A 75 -18.67 -1.30 -15.53
C ASP A 75 -17.86 -0.58 -14.43
N VAL A 76 -16.98 -1.35 -13.76
CA VAL A 76 -16.07 -0.86 -12.70
C VAL A 76 -14.66 -1.34 -13.02
N VAL A 77 -13.72 -0.41 -13.10
CA VAL A 77 -12.32 -0.67 -13.42
C VAL A 77 -11.44 -0.21 -12.27
N MET A 78 -10.87 -1.17 -11.51
CA MET A 78 -9.91 -0.88 -10.44
C MET A 78 -8.49 -1.01 -10.97
N CYS A 79 -7.75 0.09 -10.97
CA CYS A 79 -6.37 0.16 -11.45
C CYS A 79 -5.39 -0.13 -10.30
N LEU A 80 -4.80 -1.34 -10.29
CA LEU A 80 -3.83 -1.81 -9.30
C LEU A 80 -2.48 -2.17 -9.95
N LEU A 81 -2.14 -1.42 -10.98
CA LEU A 81 -0.84 -1.43 -11.65
C LEU A 81 0.17 -0.58 -10.84
N PRO A 82 1.48 -0.68 -11.11
CA PRO A 82 2.44 0.29 -10.58
C PRO A 82 2.13 1.72 -11.06
N ASP A 83 2.19 2.71 -10.16
CA ASP A 83 1.82 4.11 -10.44
C ASP A 83 2.49 4.68 -11.69
N THR A 84 3.78 4.36 -11.87
CA THR A 84 4.59 4.81 -13.01
C THR A 84 4.13 4.25 -14.36
N SER A 85 3.33 3.17 -14.37
CA SER A 85 2.76 2.57 -15.58
C SER A 85 1.34 3.05 -15.89
N HIS A 86 0.65 3.68 -14.93
CA HIS A 86 -0.75 4.07 -15.05
C HIS A 86 -0.98 4.95 -16.28
N GLY A 87 -0.17 6.00 -16.50
CA GLY A 87 -0.36 6.93 -17.62
C GLY A 87 -0.30 6.24 -18.99
N ALA A 88 0.69 5.36 -19.18
CA ALA A 88 0.86 4.64 -20.45
C ALA A 88 -0.28 3.63 -20.69
N VAL A 89 -0.60 2.81 -19.69
CA VAL A 89 -1.68 1.81 -19.80
C VAL A 89 -3.05 2.48 -19.88
N TYR A 90 -3.23 3.60 -19.19
CA TYR A 90 -4.45 4.40 -19.31
C TYR A 90 -4.66 4.86 -20.77
N ALA A 91 -3.64 5.42 -21.39
CA ALA A 91 -3.73 5.93 -22.76
C ALA A 91 -3.95 4.82 -23.80
N SER A 92 -3.30 3.64 -23.62
CA SER A 92 -3.37 2.55 -24.61
C SER A 92 -4.59 1.65 -24.42
N ASP A 93 -4.91 1.26 -23.18
CA ASP A 93 -5.82 0.15 -22.92
C ASP A 93 -7.08 0.56 -22.15
N ILE A 94 -7.00 1.62 -21.30
CA ILE A 94 -8.12 1.99 -20.43
C ILE A 94 -9.00 3.05 -21.13
N ALA A 95 -8.45 4.21 -21.43
CA ALA A 95 -9.24 5.34 -21.97
C ALA A 95 -10.03 5.01 -23.24
N PRO A 96 -9.49 4.24 -24.23
CA PRO A 96 -10.25 3.89 -25.43
C PRO A 96 -11.45 2.97 -25.19
N ASN A 97 -11.50 2.29 -24.05
CA ASN A 97 -12.49 1.27 -23.72
C ASN A 97 -13.46 1.70 -22.61
N LEU A 98 -13.23 2.84 -21.95
CA LEU A 98 -14.16 3.42 -20.97
C LEU A 98 -15.41 3.98 -21.65
N LYS A 99 -16.55 3.83 -21.01
CA LYS A 99 -17.86 4.30 -21.44
C LYS A 99 -18.43 5.29 -20.43
N ASP A 100 -19.33 6.14 -20.88
CA ASP A 100 -20.09 7.01 -19.98
C ASP A 100 -20.86 6.16 -18.95
N GLY A 101 -20.74 6.51 -17.68
CA GLY A 101 -21.33 5.80 -16.55
C GLY A 101 -20.42 4.74 -15.92
N ASP A 102 -19.28 4.38 -16.54
CA ASP A 102 -18.30 3.51 -15.91
C ASP A 102 -17.68 4.18 -14.68
N MET A 103 -17.10 3.36 -13.80
CA MET A 103 -16.36 3.82 -12.62
C MET A 103 -14.90 3.40 -12.74
N LEU A 104 -13.99 4.38 -12.81
CA LEU A 104 -12.55 4.18 -12.72
C LEU A 104 -12.09 4.37 -11.27
N MET A 105 -11.46 3.34 -10.71
CA MET A 105 -11.05 3.29 -9.32
C MET A 105 -9.54 3.12 -9.17
N PHE A 106 -9.03 3.61 -8.04
CA PHE A 106 -7.63 3.49 -7.62
C PHE A 106 -7.56 3.04 -6.16
N ALA A 107 -6.44 2.44 -5.76
CA ALA A 107 -6.14 2.15 -4.35
C ALA A 107 -5.14 3.14 -3.74
N HIS A 108 -4.62 4.06 -4.53
CA HIS A 108 -3.76 5.18 -4.15
C HIS A 108 -3.98 6.34 -5.12
N GLY A 109 -3.95 7.56 -4.62
CA GLY A 109 -4.37 8.71 -5.42
C GLY A 109 -3.32 9.30 -6.37
N PHE A 110 -2.09 8.75 -6.45
CA PHE A 110 -0.95 9.30 -7.19
C PHE A 110 -1.29 9.78 -8.60
N SER A 111 -1.88 8.92 -9.40
CA SER A 111 -2.09 9.20 -10.84
C SER A 111 -3.12 10.29 -11.11
N ILE A 112 -4.12 10.40 -10.27
CA ILE A 112 -5.15 11.45 -10.35
C ILE A 112 -4.61 12.75 -9.76
N HIS A 113 -3.99 12.69 -8.59
CA HIS A 113 -3.47 13.88 -7.91
C HIS A 113 -2.37 14.58 -8.70
N PHE A 114 -1.43 13.83 -9.27
CA PHE A 114 -0.34 14.39 -10.09
C PHE A 114 -0.66 14.47 -11.59
N GLY A 115 -1.89 14.14 -12.00
CA GLY A 115 -2.39 14.35 -13.35
C GLY A 115 -1.77 13.46 -14.43
N THR A 116 -1.22 12.28 -14.07
CA THR A 116 -0.74 11.30 -15.04
C THR A 116 -1.88 10.53 -15.71
N VAL A 117 -3.07 10.54 -15.09
CA VAL A 117 -4.32 10.03 -15.62
C VAL A 117 -5.38 11.13 -15.51
N VAL A 118 -6.03 11.43 -16.64
CA VAL A 118 -7.11 12.43 -16.74
C VAL A 118 -8.34 11.76 -17.35
N PRO A 119 -9.28 11.27 -16.51
CA PRO A 119 -10.49 10.60 -16.97
C PRO A 119 -11.47 11.53 -17.69
N PRO A 120 -12.29 11.02 -18.62
CA PRO A 120 -13.33 11.80 -19.27
C PRO A 120 -14.46 12.17 -18.29
N ALA A 121 -15.19 13.25 -18.59
CA ALA A 121 -16.22 13.80 -17.70
C ALA A 121 -17.41 12.84 -17.45
N GLY A 122 -17.64 11.87 -18.34
CA GLY A 122 -18.75 10.91 -18.22
C GLY A 122 -18.49 9.73 -17.30
N VAL A 123 -17.32 9.64 -16.65
CA VAL A 123 -16.88 8.49 -15.82
C VAL A 123 -16.82 8.90 -14.36
N ASP A 124 -17.29 8.03 -13.46
CA ASP A 124 -17.03 8.20 -12.02
C ASP A 124 -15.54 7.95 -11.74
N VAL A 125 -14.92 8.77 -10.88
CA VAL A 125 -13.53 8.58 -10.46
C VAL A 125 -13.48 8.50 -8.94
N THR A 126 -13.11 7.33 -8.44
CA THR A 126 -13.13 7.04 -7.01
C THR A 126 -11.87 6.32 -6.54
N MET A 127 -11.69 6.28 -5.24
CA MET A 127 -10.60 5.56 -4.60
C MET A 127 -11.14 4.72 -3.45
N ILE A 128 -10.63 3.50 -3.33
CA ILE A 128 -10.68 2.69 -2.11
C ILE A 128 -9.25 2.25 -1.81
N ALA A 129 -8.69 2.80 -0.73
CA ALA A 129 -7.31 2.58 -0.32
C ALA A 129 -7.23 1.81 1.01
N PRO A 130 -7.11 0.47 0.99
CA PRO A 130 -6.88 -0.30 2.21
C PRO A 130 -5.57 0.13 2.88
N LYS A 131 -5.59 0.34 4.20
CA LYS A 131 -4.40 0.74 4.96
C LYS A 131 -3.67 -0.50 5.50
N GLY A 132 -3.08 -1.25 4.57
CA GLY A 132 -2.27 -2.43 4.81
C GLY A 132 -1.79 -3.10 3.52
N PRO A 133 -0.69 -3.86 3.59
CA PRO A 133 -0.21 -4.65 2.46
C PRO A 133 -1.26 -5.66 1.97
N GLY A 134 -1.30 -5.94 0.67
CA GLY A 134 -2.34 -6.77 0.07
C GLY A 134 -2.49 -8.16 0.69
N HIS A 135 -1.40 -8.83 1.05
CA HIS A 135 -1.48 -10.14 1.72
C HIS A 135 -2.14 -10.06 3.11
N LEU A 136 -2.06 -8.91 3.80
CA LEU A 136 -2.81 -8.68 5.04
C LEU A 136 -4.28 -8.38 4.75
N VAL A 137 -4.58 -7.61 3.70
CA VAL A 137 -5.97 -7.37 3.25
C VAL A 137 -6.69 -8.70 2.97
N ARG A 138 -6.03 -9.64 2.29
CA ARG A 138 -6.57 -10.99 2.05
C ARG A 138 -6.76 -11.75 3.35
N ARG A 139 -5.72 -11.87 4.15
CA ARG A 139 -5.75 -12.63 5.41
C ARG A 139 -6.81 -12.11 6.39
N THR A 140 -6.91 -10.80 6.59
CA THR A 140 -7.92 -10.23 7.51
C THR A 140 -9.35 -10.40 6.97
N TYR A 141 -9.52 -10.39 5.64
CA TYR A 141 -10.80 -10.71 5.03
C TYR A 141 -11.23 -12.16 5.33
N GLU A 142 -10.34 -13.14 5.13
CA GLU A 142 -10.59 -14.56 5.43
C GLU A 142 -10.89 -14.81 6.92
N GLN A 143 -10.29 -14.01 7.81
CA GLN A 143 -10.56 -14.04 9.26
C GLN A 143 -11.89 -13.35 9.63
N GLY A 144 -12.59 -12.73 8.69
CA GLY A 144 -13.82 -11.98 8.96
C GLY A 144 -13.63 -10.63 9.65
N ILE A 145 -12.37 -10.17 9.81
CA ILE A 145 -12.02 -8.93 10.51
C ILE A 145 -12.07 -7.73 9.55
N GLY A 146 -11.44 -7.85 8.38
CA GLY A 146 -11.24 -6.78 7.40
C GLY A 146 -10.06 -5.86 7.73
N THR A 147 -9.66 -5.05 6.75
CA THR A 147 -8.62 -4.02 6.89
C THR A 147 -9.27 -2.65 6.74
N PRO A 148 -9.01 -1.67 7.64
CA PRO A 148 -9.51 -0.32 7.46
C PRO A 148 -9.10 0.26 6.11
N ALA A 149 -10.00 1.04 5.49
CA ALA A 149 -9.75 1.64 4.19
C ALA A 149 -10.12 3.13 4.17
N LEU A 150 -9.60 3.85 3.18
CA LEU A 150 -10.04 5.21 2.88
C LEU A 150 -10.91 5.18 1.63
N VAL A 151 -11.91 6.07 1.55
CA VAL A 151 -12.72 6.31 0.37
C VAL A 151 -12.61 7.77 -0.06
N ALA A 152 -12.45 8.00 -1.35
CA ALA A 152 -12.52 9.35 -1.92
C ALA A 152 -13.26 9.34 -3.25
N VAL A 153 -13.95 10.45 -3.55
CA VAL A 153 -14.60 10.71 -4.83
C VAL A 153 -13.96 11.95 -5.45
N GLN A 154 -13.33 11.78 -6.62
CA GLN A 154 -12.76 12.86 -7.41
C GLN A 154 -13.77 13.40 -8.42
N GLN A 155 -14.58 12.50 -9.01
CA GLN A 155 -15.57 12.82 -10.03
C GLN A 155 -16.80 11.93 -9.82
N ASP A 156 -17.97 12.53 -9.81
CA ASP A 156 -19.27 11.85 -9.65
C ASP A 156 -20.14 12.18 -10.87
N ALA A 157 -19.93 11.48 -11.96
CA ALA A 157 -20.66 11.66 -13.21
C ALA A 157 -22.07 11.06 -13.16
N THR A 158 -22.24 9.99 -12.36
CA THR A 158 -23.51 9.25 -12.26
C THR A 158 -24.41 9.74 -11.11
N GLY A 159 -23.88 10.53 -10.17
CA GLY A 159 -24.54 10.87 -8.89
C GLY A 159 -24.54 9.70 -7.88
N LYS A 160 -23.78 8.64 -8.14
CA LYS A 160 -23.72 7.41 -7.31
C LYS A 160 -22.28 6.96 -6.98
N ALA A 161 -21.28 7.76 -7.31
CA ALA A 161 -19.88 7.38 -7.20
C ALA A 161 -19.51 6.92 -5.78
N LEU A 162 -19.91 7.66 -4.75
CA LEU A 162 -19.63 7.29 -3.35
C LEU A 162 -20.30 5.97 -2.96
N GLN A 163 -21.56 5.76 -3.35
CA GLN A 163 -22.29 4.53 -3.00
C GLN A 163 -21.64 3.31 -3.66
N ARG A 164 -21.24 3.42 -4.94
CA ARG A 164 -20.53 2.37 -5.68
C ARG A 164 -19.16 2.08 -5.06
N ALA A 165 -18.40 3.11 -4.69
CA ALA A 165 -17.11 2.95 -4.03
C ALA A 165 -17.24 2.27 -2.67
N LEU A 166 -18.24 2.64 -1.88
CA LEU A 166 -18.52 2.01 -0.58
C LEU A 166 -18.96 0.54 -0.74
N ALA A 167 -19.77 0.21 -1.76
CA ALA A 167 -20.13 -1.17 -2.08
C ALA A 167 -18.90 -2.02 -2.44
N TYR A 168 -17.97 -1.46 -3.23
CA TYR A 168 -16.68 -2.08 -3.52
C TYR A 168 -15.84 -2.29 -2.25
N GLY A 169 -15.72 -1.25 -1.42
CA GLY A 169 -14.99 -1.29 -0.15
C GLY A 169 -15.56 -2.33 0.84
N ASN A 170 -16.89 -2.53 0.83
CA ASN A 170 -17.54 -3.62 1.56
C ASN A 170 -17.14 -4.98 0.98
N GLY A 171 -17.19 -5.13 -0.35
CA GLY A 171 -16.83 -6.37 -1.05
C GLY A 171 -15.42 -6.85 -0.76
N ILE A 172 -14.46 -5.96 -0.55
CA ILE A 172 -13.10 -6.33 -0.13
C ILE A 172 -12.95 -6.48 1.39
N GLY A 173 -14.02 -6.28 2.18
CA GLY A 173 -14.02 -6.43 3.64
C GLY A 173 -13.66 -5.16 4.42
N GLY A 174 -13.38 -4.04 3.78
CA GLY A 174 -12.97 -2.80 4.44
C GLY A 174 -14.02 -2.24 5.39
N ALA A 175 -15.32 -2.37 5.05
CA ALA A 175 -16.42 -1.88 5.87
C ALA A 175 -16.59 -2.61 7.22
N ARG A 176 -16.01 -3.80 7.39
CA ARG A 176 -15.98 -4.52 8.68
C ARG A 176 -15.14 -3.78 9.71
N ALA A 177 -14.01 -3.21 9.27
CA ALA A 177 -13.10 -2.44 10.11
C ALA A 177 -13.41 -0.94 10.12
N GLY A 178 -14.03 -0.43 9.05
CA GLY A 178 -14.40 0.96 8.85
C GLY A 178 -13.70 1.58 7.63
N ILE A 179 -14.47 2.38 6.88
CA ILE A 179 -14.00 3.13 5.70
C ILE A 179 -14.10 4.61 6.02
N ILE A 180 -12.97 5.31 6.01
CA ILE A 180 -12.88 6.73 6.35
C ILE A 180 -12.95 7.56 5.07
N GLU A 181 -13.83 8.56 5.04
CA GLU A 181 -13.92 9.50 3.93
C GLU A 181 -12.77 10.51 3.94
N THR A 182 -12.15 10.70 2.77
CA THR A 182 -11.03 11.59 2.54
C THR A 182 -11.09 12.20 1.11
N THR A 183 -9.99 12.78 0.65
CA THR A 183 -9.82 13.27 -0.72
C THR A 183 -8.61 12.59 -1.39
N PHE A 184 -8.57 12.55 -2.72
CA PHE A 184 -7.39 12.08 -3.45
C PHE A 184 -6.11 12.82 -3.04
N LYS A 185 -6.21 14.14 -2.85
CA LYS A 185 -5.08 14.95 -2.38
C LYS A 185 -4.59 14.51 -1.00
N GLU A 186 -5.50 14.45 -0.02
CA GLU A 186 -5.14 14.13 1.36
C GLU A 186 -4.54 12.72 1.46
N GLU A 187 -5.19 11.72 0.85
CA GLU A 187 -4.67 10.37 0.82
C GLU A 187 -3.27 10.30 0.21
N THR A 188 -3.10 10.86 -1.01
CA THR A 188 -1.83 10.79 -1.72
C THR A 188 -0.69 11.45 -0.95
N GLU A 189 -0.92 12.67 -0.44
CA GLU A 189 0.12 13.41 0.27
C GLU A 189 0.48 12.76 1.60
N THR A 190 -0.50 12.27 2.36
CA THR A 190 -0.26 11.65 3.66
C THR A 190 0.33 10.23 3.55
N ASP A 191 -0.08 9.46 2.55
CA ASP A 191 0.47 8.12 2.30
C ASP A 191 1.93 8.20 1.88
N LEU A 192 2.25 9.01 0.86
CA LEU A 192 3.63 9.25 0.42
C LEU A 192 4.51 9.82 1.56
N PHE A 193 3.97 10.71 2.37
CA PHE A 193 4.69 11.23 3.53
C PHE A 193 4.95 10.14 4.57
N GLY A 194 3.93 9.38 4.93
CA GLY A 194 4.01 8.32 5.93
C GLY A 194 5.03 7.25 5.56
N GLU A 195 5.01 6.76 4.31
CA GLU A 195 5.96 5.74 3.87
C GLU A 195 7.40 6.25 3.78
N GLN A 196 7.62 7.50 3.35
CA GLN A 196 8.97 8.06 3.20
C GLN A 196 9.59 8.44 4.55
N THR A 197 8.81 9.00 5.47
CA THR A 197 9.37 9.59 6.71
C THR A 197 9.26 8.68 7.93
N VAL A 198 8.30 7.74 7.97
CA VAL A 198 8.03 6.92 9.16
C VAL A 198 8.06 5.43 8.82
N LEU A 199 7.11 4.95 7.97
CA LEU A 199 6.78 3.53 7.86
C LEU A 199 7.85 2.70 7.14
N CYS A 200 8.51 3.28 6.13
CA CYS A 200 9.56 2.60 5.37
C CYS A 200 10.89 3.35 5.50
N GLY A 201 10.97 4.60 5.02
CA GLY A 201 12.23 5.33 4.98
C GLY A 201 12.79 5.60 6.37
N GLY A 202 12.02 6.25 7.25
CA GLY A 202 12.47 6.63 8.59
C GLY A 202 12.88 5.44 9.45
N ILE A 203 12.02 4.41 9.54
CA ILE A 203 12.28 3.23 10.36
C ILE A 203 13.50 2.44 9.85
N SER A 204 13.66 2.30 8.53
CA SER A 204 14.79 1.58 7.95
C SER A 204 16.13 2.25 8.25
N GLU A 205 16.19 3.59 8.16
CA GLU A 205 17.39 4.34 8.50
C GLU A 205 17.68 4.33 10.00
N LEU A 206 16.66 4.37 10.86
CA LEU A 206 16.83 4.25 12.30
C LEU A 206 17.44 2.89 12.69
N ILE A 207 16.91 1.81 12.13
CA ILE A 207 17.43 0.44 12.33
C ILE A 207 18.88 0.36 11.87
N ARG A 208 19.17 0.81 10.64
CA ARG A 208 20.52 0.75 10.06
C ARG A 208 21.52 1.52 10.89
N ASN A 209 21.22 2.75 11.25
CA ASN A 209 22.10 3.59 12.06
C ASN A 209 22.33 3.01 13.46
N GLY A 210 21.30 2.45 14.10
CA GLY A 210 21.44 1.77 15.39
C GLY A 210 22.37 0.55 15.30
N PHE A 211 22.14 -0.32 14.31
CA PHE A 211 22.96 -1.48 14.05
C PHE A 211 24.42 -1.10 13.79
N GLU A 212 24.68 -0.19 12.85
CA GLU A 212 26.03 0.25 12.49
C GLU A 212 26.77 0.90 13.67
N THR A 213 26.05 1.65 14.51
CA THR A 213 26.61 2.28 15.72
C THR A 213 27.11 1.24 16.72
N LEU A 214 26.31 0.20 16.97
CA LEU A 214 26.70 -0.89 17.88
C LEU A 214 27.87 -1.70 17.34
N VAL A 215 27.84 -2.06 16.06
CA VAL A 215 28.93 -2.79 15.41
C VAL A 215 30.24 -1.99 15.40
N ALA A 216 30.17 -0.69 15.12
CA ALA A 216 31.34 0.20 15.15
C ALA A 216 31.93 0.34 16.57
N ALA A 217 31.10 0.20 17.60
CA ALA A 217 31.55 0.18 19.01
C ALA A 217 32.14 -1.18 19.44
N GLY A 218 32.17 -2.18 18.54
CA GLY A 218 32.78 -3.49 18.78
C GLY A 218 31.84 -4.56 19.33
N TYR A 219 30.51 -4.30 19.32
CA TYR A 219 29.53 -5.32 19.68
C TYR A 219 29.33 -6.33 18.52
N GLN A 220 28.89 -7.53 18.87
CA GLN A 220 28.63 -8.60 17.90
C GLN A 220 27.47 -8.19 16.97
N PRO A 221 27.62 -8.33 15.65
CA PRO A 221 26.56 -7.97 14.70
C PRO A 221 25.24 -8.71 14.95
N GLU A 222 25.30 -9.95 15.42
CA GLU A 222 24.14 -10.77 15.76
C GLU A 222 23.32 -10.14 16.91
N ILE A 223 24.00 -9.66 17.93
CA ILE A 223 23.36 -8.96 19.05
C ILE A 223 22.77 -7.62 18.57
N ALA A 224 23.55 -6.84 17.83
CA ALA A 224 23.06 -5.58 17.25
C ALA A 224 21.80 -5.77 16.37
N TYR A 225 21.73 -6.89 15.63
CA TYR A 225 20.56 -7.24 14.83
C TYR A 225 19.33 -7.51 15.71
N PHE A 226 19.47 -8.32 16.78
CA PHE A 226 18.34 -8.59 17.66
C PHE A 226 17.83 -7.33 18.35
N GLU A 227 18.70 -6.50 18.88
CA GLU A 227 18.35 -5.28 19.62
C GLU A 227 17.75 -4.19 18.70
N CYS A 228 18.26 -4.01 17.48
CA CYS A 228 17.83 -2.90 16.62
C CYS A 228 16.76 -3.27 15.60
N LEU A 229 16.58 -4.56 15.25
CA LEU A 229 15.66 -4.98 14.21
C LEU A 229 14.66 -6.04 14.69
N HIS A 230 15.14 -7.17 15.23
CA HIS A 230 14.23 -8.27 15.54
C HIS A 230 13.22 -7.89 16.62
N GLU A 231 13.68 -7.31 17.72
CA GLU A 231 12.82 -6.94 18.84
C GLU A 231 11.88 -5.78 18.52
N LEU A 232 12.25 -4.92 17.57
CA LEU A 232 11.40 -3.79 17.15
C LEU A 232 9.98 -4.24 16.77
N LYS A 233 9.83 -5.40 16.11
CA LYS A 233 8.49 -5.93 15.78
C LYS A 233 7.62 -6.08 17.02
N LEU A 234 8.18 -6.60 18.11
CA LEU A 234 7.44 -6.84 19.36
C LEU A 234 7.03 -5.51 20.01
N ILE A 235 7.88 -4.50 19.94
CA ILE A 235 7.57 -3.15 20.42
C ILE A 235 6.48 -2.50 19.54
N ILE A 236 6.55 -2.67 18.23
CA ILE A 236 5.52 -2.17 17.30
C ILE A 236 4.18 -2.86 17.54
N ASP A 237 4.16 -4.16 17.84
CA ASP A 237 2.93 -4.87 18.19
C ASP A 237 2.26 -4.24 19.42
N LEU A 238 3.02 -3.91 20.48
CA LEU A 238 2.49 -3.22 21.67
C LEU A 238 1.92 -1.84 21.33
N ILE A 239 2.60 -1.07 20.48
CA ILE A 239 2.11 0.22 20.01
C ILE A 239 0.82 0.05 19.20
N TYR A 240 0.76 -0.94 18.33
CA TYR A 240 -0.41 -1.25 17.52
C TYR A 240 -1.62 -1.65 18.37
N GLU A 241 -1.41 -2.47 19.40
CA GLU A 241 -2.45 -2.99 20.27
C GLU A 241 -3.05 -1.93 21.20
N GLY A 242 -2.23 -1.04 21.75
CA GLY A 242 -2.70 -0.13 22.79
C GLY A 242 -2.07 1.27 22.79
N GLY A 243 -1.36 1.63 21.71
CA GLY A 243 -0.71 2.94 21.57
C GLY A 243 0.59 3.07 22.37
N LEU A 244 1.20 4.25 22.27
CA LEU A 244 2.49 4.55 22.93
C LEU A 244 2.45 4.38 24.44
N SER A 245 1.32 4.71 25.08
CA SER A 245 1.18 4.57 26.53
C SER A 245 1.16 3.11 26.98
N TRP A 246 0.55 2.23 26.18
CA TRP A 246 0.53 0.80 26.46
C TRP A 246 1.90 0.17 26.27
N MET A 247 2.59 0.53 25.20
CA MET A 247 3.97 0.08 24.96
C MET A 247 4.86 0.46 26.16
N ARG A 248 4.84 1.72 26.59
CA ARG A 248 5.63 2.21 27.74
C ARG A 248 5.30 1.50 29.05
N TYR A 249 4.02 1.26 29.30
CA TYR A 249 3.57 0.48 30.47
C TYR A 249 4.07 -0.98 30.44
N SER A 250 4.23 -1.54 29.24
CA SER A 250 4.58 -2.95 29.05
C SER A 250 6.09 -3.24 29.07
N VAL A 251 6.93 -2.21 28.98
CA VAL A 251 8.38 -2.34 29.10
C VAL A 251 8.87 -2.00 30.51
N SER A 252 10.18 -2.15 30.79
CA SER A 252 10.74 -1.79 32.09
C SER A 252 10.81 -0.28 32.30
N ASP A 253 10.76 0.18 33.55
CA ASP A 253 10.96 1.60 33.91
C ASP A 253 12.26 2.17 33.33
N THR A 254 13.29 1.33 33.20
CA THR A 254 14.57 1.70 32.58
C THR A 254 14.43 2.00 31.10
N ALA A 255 13.66 1.18 30.38
CA ALA A 255 13.40 1.38 28.95
C ALA A 255 12.51 2.61 28.73
N GLU A 256 11.44 2.76 29.52
CA GLU A 256 10.56 3.94 29.47
C GLU A 256 11.33 5.23 29.77
N TRP A 257 12.16 5.24 30.80
CA TRP A 257 13.02 6.38 31.11
C TRP A 257 13.96 6.72 29.96
N GLY A 258 14.62 5.71 29.38
CA GLY A 258 15.49 5.85 28.23
C GLY A 258 14.79 6.43 27.00
N ASP A 259 13.56 5.99 26.74
CA ASP A 259 12.70 6.51 25.66
C ASP A 259 12.50 8.02 25.80
N TYR A 260 12.03 8.49 26.96
CA TYR A 260 11.82 9.92 27.21
C TYR A 260 13.09 10.78 27.13
N GLN A 261 14.24 10.23 27.52
CA GLN A 261 15.51 10.97 27.54
C GLN A 261 16.22 10.97 26.19
N SER A 262 16.20 9.85 25.47
CA SER A 262 17.00 9.65 24.28
C SER A 262 16.22 9.83 22.99
N GLY A 263 14.93 9.49 22.98
CA GLY A 263 14.07 9.62 21.80
C GLY A 263 14.13 11.03 21.17
N PRO A 264 13.91 12.12 21.93
CA PRO A 264 13.97 13.49 21.40
C PRO A 264 15.36 13.95 20.94
N ARG A 265 16.42 13.22 21.31
CA ARG A 265 17.80 13.48 20.84
C ARG A 265 18.11 12.77 19.54
N VAL A 266 17.48 11.61 19.31
CA VAL A 266 17.66 10.81 18.09
C VAL A 266 16.75 11.33 16.98
N VAL A 267 15.49 11.62 17.29
CA VAL A 267 14.53 12.27 16.37
C VAL A 267 14.26 13.68 16.87
N ASP A 268 15.16 14.57 16.54
CA ASP A 268 15.23 15.95 17.03
C ASP A 268 14.51 16.96 16.10
N ALA A 269 14.71 18.26 16.39
CA ALA A 269 14.14 19.33 15.57
C ALA A 269 14.67 19.34 14.13
N GLN A 270 15.90 18.86 13.90
CA GLN A 270 16.45 18.76 12.55
C GLN A 270 15.77 17.64 11.77
N ALA A 271 15.50 16.49 12.41
CA ALA A 271 14.72 15.42 11.81
C ALA A 271 13.33 15.91 11.41
N ARG A 272 12.67 16.70 12.27
CA ARG A 272 11.38 17.33 11.96
C ARG A 272 11.49 18.27 10.75
N ALA A 273 12.50 19.10 10.67
CA ALA A 273 12.69 20.00 9.53
C ALA A 273 12.87 19.23 8.21
N HIS A 274 13.56 18.09 8.24
CA HIS A 274 13.66 17.20 7.07
C HIS A 274 12.29 16.58 6.69
N MET A 275 11.47 16.19 7.67
CA MET A 275 10.10 15.71 7.40
C MET A 275 9.25 16.82 6.73
N GLU A 276 9.34 18.06 7.21
CA GLU A 276 8.63 19.20 6.62
C GLU A 276 9.10 19.46 5.18
N GLN A 277 10.38 19.29 4.89
CA GLN A 277 10.92 19.39 3.53
C GLN A 277 10.38 18.26 2.63
N VAL A 278 10.37 17.01 3.10
CA VAL A 278 9.80 15.87 2.36
C VAL A 278 8.33 16.11 2.04
N LEU A 279 7.54 16.60 3.01
CA LEU A 279 6.14 16.95 2.77
C LEU A 279 6.00 18.04 1.70
N SER A 280 6.84 19.08 1.75
CA SER A 280 6.85 20.14 0.74
C SER A 280 7.17 19.60 -0.66
N GLU A 281 8.14 18.68 -0.80
CA GLU A 281 8.50 18.06 -2.08
C GLU A 281 7.39 17.13 -2.64
N ILE A 282 6.57 16.55 -1.77
CA ILE A 282 5.38 15.81 -2.16
C ILE A 282 4.31 16.80 -2.67
N GLN A 283 4.02 17.83 -1.90
CA GLN A 283 2.96 18.80 -2.18
C GLN A 283 3.19 19.61 -3.46
N ASP A 284 4.44 19.98 -3.75
CA ASP A 284 4.80 20.72 -4.96
C ASP A 284 4.99 19.83 -6.20
N GLY A 285 4.88 18.50 -6.04
CA GLY A 285 4.99 17.50 -7.08
C GLY A 285 6.43 17.21 -7.53
N SER A 286 7.45 17.77 -6.89
CA SER A 286 8.85 17.54 -7.26
C SER A 286 9.26 16.08 -7.02
N PHE A 287 8.76 15.44 -5.95
CA PHE A 287 8.95 14.00 -5.73
C PHE A 287 8.34 13.17 -6.87
N ALA A 288 7.08 13.43 -7.24
CA ALA A 288 6.40 12.69 -8.31
C ALA A 288 7.14 12.82 -9.66
N LYS A 289 7.61 14.02 -9.99
CA LYS A 289 8.42 14.25 -11.21
C LYS A 289 9.72 13.45 -11.21
N LYS A 290 10.43 13.43 -10.08
CA LYS A 290 11.67 12.63 -9.93
C LYS A 290 11.38 11.14 -10.10
N TRP A 291 10.31 10.65 -9.49
CA TRP A 291 9.93 9.24 -9.55
C TRP A 291 9.53 8.78 -10.95
N ILE A 292 8.74 9.58 -11.65
CA ILE A 292 8.36 9.32 -13.05
C ILE A 292 9.60 9.31 -13.94
N ALA A 293 10.49 10.30 -13.80
CA ALA A 293 11.73 10.36 -14.58
C ALA A 293 12.66 9.16 -14.33
N GLU A 294 12.74 8.68 -13.08
CA GLU A 294 13.49 7.48 -12.71
C GLU A 294 12.90 6.23 -13.39
N ALA A 295 11.57 6.14 -13.45
CA ALA A 295 10.89 5.05 -14.13
C ALA A 295 11.11 5.09 -15.66
N ASP A 296 11.00 6.26 -16.28
CA ASP A 296 11.23 6.45 -17.71
C ASP A 296 12.67 6.09 -18.12
N ALA A 297 13.63 6.28 -17.21
CA ALA A 297 15.02 5.88 -17.38
C ALA A 297 15.29 4.37 -17.13
N GLY A 298 14.28 3.60 -16.73
CA GLY A 298 14.42 2.16 -16.44
C GLY A 298 14.94 1.86 -15.03
N PHE A 299 14.69 2.74 -14.06
CA PHE A 299 15.01 2.58 -12.63
C PHE A 299 16.51 2.43 -12.28
N PRO A 300 17.44 3.18 -12.89
CA PRO A 300 18.87 2.98 -12.66
C PRO A 300 19.28 3.17 -11.19
N GLU A 301 18.79 4.21 -10.54
CA GLU A 301 19.13 4.50 -9.15
C GLU A 301 18.44 3.55 -8.18
N LEU A 302 17.16 3.22 -8.40
CA LEU A 302 16.42 2.26 -7.60
C LEU A 302 17.10 0.89 -7.61
N LEU A 303 17.52 0.39 -8.79
CA LEU A 303 18.21 -0.89 -8.93
C LEU A 303 19.58 -0.88 -8.23
N ARG A 304 20.32 0.23 -8.34
CA ARG A 304 21.58 0.42 -7.63
C ARG A 304 21.39 0.36 -6.10
N LEU A 305 20.40 1.09 -5.58
CA LEU A 305 20.09 1.12 -4.15
C LEU A 305 19.60 -0.23 -3.62
N ARG A 306 18.77 -0.95 -4.38
CA ARG A 306 18.34 -2.32 -4.04
C ARG A 306 19.53 -3.25 -3.87
N LYS A 307 20.45 -3.23 -4.83
CA LYS A 307 21.67 -4.07 -4.77
C LYS A 307 22.53 -3.72 -3.55
N GLN A 308 22.70 -2.43 -3.27
CA GLN A 308 23.44 -1.97 -2.09
C GLN A 308 22.79 -2.45 -0.79
N ALA A 309 21.46 -2.30 -0.66
CA ALA A 309 20.73 -2.74 0.53
C ALA A 309 20.84 -4.26 0.74
N GLN A 310 20.62 -5.06 -0.30
CA GLN A 310 20.69 -6.53 -0.25
C GLN A 310 22.07 -7.07 0.16
N THR A 311 23.14 -6.32 -0.11
CA THR A 311 24.53 -6.71 0.21
C THR A 311 25.04 -6.10 1.53
N SER A 312 24.23 -5.35 2.26
CA SER A 312 24.61 -4.78 3.54
C SER A 312 24.88 -5.85 4.60
N GLN A 313 25.75 -5.53 5.58
CA GLN A 313 26.04 -6.43 6.70
C GLN A 313 24.78 -6.76 7.50
N LEU A 314 23.90 -5.79 7.74
CA LEU A 314 22.62 -5.98 8.40
C LEU A 314 21.79 -7.08 7.73
N GLU A 315 21.66 -7.06 6.39
CA GLU A 315 20.90 -8.07 5.65
C GLU A 315 21.60 -9.44 5.62
N GLN A 316 22.93 -9.48 5.57
CA GLN A 316 23.68 -10.74 5.63
C GLN A 316 23.49 -11.43 6.97
N VAL A 317 23.67 -10.72 8.07
CA VAL A 317 23.44 -11.21 9.43
C VAL A 317 21.96 -11.61 9.62
N GLY A 318 21.04 -10.77 9.16
CA GLY A 318 19.62 -11.04 9.25
C GLY A 318 19.20 -12.34 8.53
N ARG A 319 19.75 -12.63 7.35
CA ARG A 319 19.49 -13.92 6.65
C ARG A 319 19.91 -15.12 7.49
N GLN A 320 21.10 -15.06 8.08
CA GLN A 320 21.60 -16.15 8.91
C GLN A 320 20.74 -16.37 10.16
N LEU A 321 20.34 -15.28 10.83
CA LEU A 321 19.57 -15.38 12.06
C LEU A 321 18.11 -15.78 11.81
N ARG A 322 17.49 -15.36 10.70
CA ARG A 322 16.14 -15.83 10.32
C ARG A 322 16.07 -17.34 10.09
N GLN A 323 17.16 -17.97 9.64
CA GLN A 323 17.23 -19.44 9.51
C GLN A 323 17.13 -20.16 10.86
N MET A 324 17.48 -19.51 11.98
CA MET A 324 17.33 -20.06 13.33
C MET A 324 15.88 -20.01 13.83
N MET A 325 14.99 -19.35 13.12
CA MET A 325 13.59 -19.12 13.49
C MET A 325 12.64 -19.84 12.52
N PRO A 326 12.36 -21.14 12.74
CA PRO A 326 11.59 -21.95 11.76
C PRO A 326 10.14 -21.51 11.57
N TRP A 327 9.60 -20.69 12.46
CA TRP A 327 8.28 -20.07 12.30
C TRP A 327 8.27 -18.86 11.35
N LEU A 328 9.44 -18.34 10.97
CA LEU A 328 9.57 -17.41 9.87
C LEU A 328 9.83 -18.26 8.63
N GLU A 329 8.81 -18.41 7.78
CA GLU A 329 8.93 -19.17 6.54
C GLU A 329 10.21 -18.79 5.78
N SER A 330 11.03 -19.80 5.47
CA SER A 330 12.39 -19.65 4.93
C SER A 330 12.44 -19.41 3.42
N GLU A 331 11.30 -19.18 2.76
CA GLU A 331 11.32 -18.82 1.34
C GLU A 331 12.00 -17.46 1.13
N GLU A 332 12.88 -17.40 0.14
CA GLU A 332 13.54 -16.18 -0.29
C GLU A 332 12.44 -15.18 -0.77
N LYS A 333 12.01 -14.30 0.14
CA LYS A 333 10.89 -13.37 -0.09
C LYS A 333 11.28 -12.19 -0.98
N VAL A 334 12.55 -12.08 -1.35
CA VAL A 334 13.06 -11.02 -2.23
C VAL A 334 13.41 -11.64 -3.57
N PRO A 335 12.78 -11.23 -4.67
CA PRO A 335 13.20 -11.68 -6.00
C PRO A 335 14.67 -11.30 -6.25
N SER A 336 15.43 -12.25 -6.77
CA SER A 336 16.83 -12.08 -7.19
C SER A 336 16.97 -11.03 -8.28
#